data_00bb223345cf0d7a25c13d596a1f332e
#
_entry.id   00bb223345cf0d7a25c13d596a1f332e
#
_cell.length_a   1.000
_cell.length_b   1.000
_cell.length_c   1.000
_cell.angle_alpha   90.00
_cell.angle_beta   90.00
_cell.angle_gamma   90.00
#
_symmetry.space_group_name_H-M   'P 1'
#
loop_
_entity.id
_entity.type
_entity.pdbx_description
1 polymer ?
#
loop_
_entity_poly.entity_id
_entity_poly.type
_entity_poly.pdbx_seq_one_letter_code
_entity_poly.pdbx_strand_id
1 'polypeptide(L)'
;MSPFLHDAHALNRRQFVIRTLAVGAALALQPAFPQNVPGGRDRRSASPRKVIILGAGVAGLAAALKLHEIGHEVMLLEARMRPGGRVHTIREPFSDGLYAEAGAGRIPITHALTLSYIERFKLAVDPFYPESGGEVFLWNGKRLVVPHGGDPDLAQLQTNLTPRERKVGFGGLSKLYFDALREQVHALPEAGWPYPDFKRYKDVNYGEFLRRQGASPDAVAYLSQGFEEDSLLDFAHDAVSHAVPKLWKIRGGNDLLPRAMAEPLAQRIRYGAEVRRIEQTVAGVRVAYTAGGAQQVETADRLICTIPFTVLRDIDVSPMWSAGKAAVVRNIYLGPVARVFVQTRTRFWEQQGLNGFATVDQPMELWSPTYNQPGARGILMSYTYERLAREYSHLSPQEQIDRMVALLEQVHPGVRAQFEGATTWSWLNEPYSKGAFTVTRVGEFEDLRHVATPEGRVHFAGEHTSPWPGWIQGALHSGLRAATEVNEAG
;
A
#
# COMPACT_ATOMS: atom_id res chain seq x y z
N MET A 1 2.07 0.12 44.48
CA MET A 1 1.67 -1.17 43.89
C MET A 1 0.70 -0.86 42.77
N SER A 2 1.15 -0.89 41.55
CA SER A 2 0.41 -0.48 40.35
C SER A 2 -0.15 -1.73 39.63
N PRO A 3 -1.41 -1.76 39.17
CA PRO A 3 -2.07 -2.92 38.59
C PRO A 3 -1.95 -2.94 37.04
N PHE A 4 -0.74 -2.91 36.49
CA PHE A 4 -0.50 -2.92 35.03
C PHE A 4 0.46 -4.04 34.57
N LEU A 5 0.36 -5.23 35.15
CA LEU A 5 1.20 -6.37 34.76
C LEU A 5 0.37 -7.66 34.54
N HIS A 6 -0.74 -7.54 33.78
CA HIS A 6 -1.41 -8.75 33.26
C HIS A 6 -2.14 -8.40 31.98
N ASP A 7 -1.45 -8.38 30.84
CA ASP A 7 -2.03 -8.55 29.51
C ASP A 7 -0.91 -8.82 28.48
N ALA A 8 -0.17 -9.91 28.70
CA ALA A 8 0.71 -10.48 27.68
C ALA A 8 -0.03 -11.62 26.98
N HIS A 9 -1.19 -11.33 26.38
CA HIS A 9 -1.89 -12.32 25.57
C HIS A 9 -1.37 -12.28 24.12
N ALA A 10 -1.14 -13.46 23.59
CA ALA A 10 -0.62 -13.72 22.26
C ALA A 10 -1.41 -12.96 21.18
N LEU A 11 -0.71 -12.25 20.34
CA LEU A 11 -1.27 -11.45 19.26
C LEU A 11 -1.30 -12.29 17.97
N ASN A 12 -2.38 -12.24 17.22
CA ASN A 12 -2.46 -12.96 15.96
C ASN A 12 -1.56 -12.32 14.87
N ARG A 13 -1.34 -13.04 13.76
CA ARG A 13 -0.44 -12.72 12.65
C ARG A 13 -0.48 -11.26 12.19
N ARG A 14 -1.65 -10.64 12.15
CA ARG A 14 -1.86 -9.24 11.72
C ARG A 14 -1.51 -8.24 12.80
N GLN A 15 -1.95 -8.52 14.01
CA GLN A 15 -1.63 -7.71 15.17
C GLN A 15 -0.17 -7.84 15.55
N PHE A 16 0.47 -8.96 15.18
CA PHE A 16 1.82 -9.27 15.56
C PHE A 16 2.86 -8.66 14.61
N VAL A 17 2.73 -8.74 13.30
CA VAL A 17 3.54 -7.96 12.35
C VAL A 17 3.42 -6.46 12.68
N ILE A 18 2.28 -6.03 13.21
CA ILE A 18 2.00 -4.65 13.60
C ILE A 18 2.42 -4.33 15.04
N ARG A 19 2.27 -5.24 16.02
CA ARG A 19 2.50 -4.95 17.46
C ARG A 19 3.87 -5.35 17.97
N THR A 20 4.53 -6.34 17.45
CA THR A 20 5.88 -6.73 17.93
C THR A 20 6.94 -5.71 17.52
N LEU A 21 6.63 -4.85 16.56
CA LEU A 21 7.43 -3.67 16.23
C LEU A 21 7.24 -2.52 17.24
N ALA A 22 6.18 -2.52 18.04
CA ALA A 22 5.79 -1.39 18.89
C ALA A 22 6.16 -1.49 20.37
N VAL A 23 6.36 -2.68 20.95
CA VAL A 23 6.48 -2.84 22.41
C VAL A 23 7.86 -2.44 22.96
N GLY A 24 8.91 -2.38 22.11
CA GLY A 24 10.24 -1.92 22.55
C GLY A 24 10.45 -0.40 22.50
N ALA A 25 9.66 0.34 21.73
CA ALA A 25 9.86 1.77 21.48
C ALA A 25 8.77 2.69 22.05
N ALA A 26 7.65 2.14 22.52
CA ALA A 26 6.47 2.93 22.89
C ALA A 26 6.57 3.71 24.22
N LEU A 27 7.65 3.58 24.98
CA LEU A 27 7.82 4.26 26.28
C LEU A 27 8.87 5.38 26.30
N ALA A 28 9.58 5.64 25.22
CA ALA A 28 10.63 6.66 25.25
C ALA A 28 10.76 7.61 24.06
N LEU A 29 10.08 7.37 22.94
CA LEU A 29 10.18 8.22 21.76
C LEU A 29 8.78 8.36 21.12
N GLN A 30 8.03 9.38 21.52
CA GLN A 30 7.29 10.08 20.48
C GLN A 30 8.39 10.57 19.52
N PRO A 31 8.45 10.07 18.26
CA PRO A 31 9.31 10.73 17.30
C PRO A 31 8.79 12.17 17.27
N ALA A 32 9.63 13.11 17.61
CA ALA A 32 9.43 14.48 17.21
C ALA A 32 9.56 14.44 15.67
N PHE A 33 8.49 14.00 14.99
CA PHE A 33 8.32 14.39 13.60
C PHE A 33 8.45 15.90 13.62
N PRO A 34 9.29 16.49 12.80
CA PRO A 34 9.31 17.93 12.69
C PRO A 34 7.86 18.31 12.47
N GLN A 35 7.30 19.10 13.37
CA GLN A 35 5.93 19.65 13.27
C GLN A 35 5.87 20.69 12.13
N ASN A 36 6.81 20.68 11.22
CA ASN A 36 6.75 21.24 9.91
C ASN A 36 5.98 20.30 8.98
N VAL A 37 4.75 19.91 9.38
CA VAL A 37 3.68 19.78 8.41
C VAL A 37 3.57 21.18 7.81
N PRO A 38 3.86 21.38 6.52
CA PRO A 38 3.73 22.71 5.92
C PRO A 38 2.23 23.10 5.87
N GLY A 39 1.69 23.50 7.00
CA GLY A 39 0.35 24.06 7.17
C GLY A 39 0.40 25.54 7.52
N GLY A 40 1.62 26.11 7.59
CA GLY A 40 1.78 27.54 7.57
C GLY A 40 1.22 28.08 6.25
N ARG A 41 0.53 29.21 6.28
CA ARG A 41 0.17 29.94 5.04
C ARG A 41 1.48 30.20 4.31
N ASP A 42 1.82 29.30 3.37
CA ASP A 42 2.97 29.51 2.50
C ASP A 42 2.78 30.85 1.82
N ARG A 43 3.83 31.65 1.80
CA ARG A 43 3.81 32.90 1.04
C ARG A 43 3.53 32.55 -0.42
N ARG A 44 2.68 33.35 -1.07
CA ARG A 44 2.48 33.22 -2.52
C ARG A 44 3.83 33.19 -3.22
N SER A 45 3.93 32.36 -4.24
CA SER A 45 5.13 32.31 -5.07
C SER A 45 5.46 33.71 -5.63
N ALA A 46 6.72 34.10 -5.49
CA ALA A 46 7.21 35.36 -6.10
C ALA A 46 7.27 35.23 -7.63
N SER A 47 7.31 34.05 -8.20
CA SER A 47 7.39 33.76 -9.63
C SER A 47 6.41 32.65 -10.00
N PRO A 48 5.11 32.97 -10.21
CA PRO A 48 4.12 31.98 -10.63
C PRO A 48 4.53 31.31 -11.95
N ARG A 49 4.32 30.01 -12.02
CA ARG A 49 4.64 29.16 -13.18
C ARG A 49 3.42 28.39 -13.63
N LYS A 50 3.42 27.99 -14.90
CA LYS A 50 2.51 27.00 -15.42
C LYS A 50 3.14 25.61 -15.19
N VAL A 51 2.42 24.71 -14.54
CA VAL A 51 2.90 23.37 -14.16
C VAL A 51 1.92 22.30 -14.65
N ILE A 52 2.40 21.39 -15.47
CA ILE A 52 1.65 20.19 -15.82
C ILE A 52 1.98 19.10 -14.81
N ILE A 53 0.96 18.37 -14.34
CA ILE A 53 1.09 17.23 -13.43
C ILE A 53 0.50 16.00 -14.11
N LEU A 54 1.31 14.97 -14.27
CA LEU A 54 0.88 13.73 -14.91
C LEU A 54 0.37 12.77 -13.85
N GLY A 55 -0.94 12.53 -13.86
CA GLY A 55 -1.68 11.69 -12.93
C GLY A 55 -2.42 12.47 -11.84
N ALA A 56 -3.70 12.15 -11.64
CA ALA A 56 -4.54 12.61 -10.53
C ALA A 56 -4.62 11.54 -9.40
N GLY A 57 -3.54 10.79 -9.18
CA GLY A 57 -3.33 10.00 -7.96
C GLY A 57 -3.08 10.92 -6.77
N VAL A 58 -3.00 10.33 -5.57
CA VAL A 58 -2.79 11.10 -4.32
C VAL A 58 -1.56 12.01 -4.40
N ALA A 59 -0.46 11.55 -4.99
CA ALA A 59 0.76 12.35 -5.15
C ALA A 59 0.54 13.57 -6.05
N GLY A 60 -0.08 13.37 -7.21
CA GLY A 60 -0.37 14.47 -8.14
C GLY A 60 -1.37 15.46 -7.57
N LEU A 61 -2.40 14.98 -6.87
CA LEU A 61 -3.37 15.85 -6.19
C LEU A 61 -2.73 16.66 -5.07
N ALA A 62 -1.82 16.06 -4.27
CA ALA A 62 -1.09 16.77 -3.21
C ALA A 62 -0.20 17.86 -3.79
N ALA A 63 0.54 17.55 -4.86
CA ALA A 63 1.37 18.53 -5.55
C ALA A 63 0.54 19.69 -6.16
N ALA A 64 -0.58 19.35 -6.81
CA ALA A 64 -1.46 20.31 -7.42
C ALA A 64 -2.11 21.25 -6.41
N LEU A 65 -2.64 20.71 -5.30
CA LEU A 65 -3.21 21.53 -4.22
C LEU A 65 -2.18 22.51 -3.67
N LYS A 66 -0.99 22.02 -3.33
CA LYS A 66 0.09 22.85 -2.81
C LYS A 66 0.47 23.98 -3.77
N LEU A 67 0.74 23.65 -5.03
CA LEU A 67 1.13 24.63 -6.05
C LEU A 67 0.02 25.65 -6.34
N HIS A 68 -1.23 25.18 -6.40
CA HIS A 68 -2.38 26.06 -6.60
C HIS A 68 -2.56 27.04 -5.43
N GLU A 69 -2.43 26.57 -4.19
CA GLU A 69 -2.56 27.41 -2.99
C GLU A 69 -1.51 28.52 -2.91
N ILE A 70 -0.30 28.26 -3.41
CA ILE A 70 0.76 29.26 -3.45
C ILE A 70 0.80 30.08 -4.74
N GLY A 71 -0.18 29.89 -5.65
CA GLY A 71 -0.44 30.79 -6.79
C GLY A 71 0.12 30.35 -8.14
N HIS A 72 0.58 29.09 -8.29
CA HIS A 72 0.95 28.56 -9.61
C HIS A 72 -0.30 28.20 -10.43
N GLU A 73 -0.18 28.27 -11.76
CA GLU A 73 -1.15 27.68 -12.68
C GLU A 73 -0.89 26.20 -12.82
N VAL A 74 -1.86 25.36 -12.43
CA VAL A 74 -1.71 23.90 -12.47
C VAL A 74 -2.71 23.26 -13.41
N MET A 75 -2.27 22.20 -14.12
CA MET A 75 -3.10 21.33 -14.93
C MET A 75 -2.71 19.88 -14.68
N LEU A 76 -3.70 19.02 -14.41
CA LEU A 76 -3.49 17.60 -14.24
C LEU A 76 -4.00 16.84 -15.47
N LEU A 77 -3.20 15.89 -15.95
CA LEU A 77 -3.59 14.94 -17.00
C LEU A 77 -3.73 13.55 -16.35
N GLU A 78 -4.95 13.02 -16.32
CA GLU A 78 -5.27 11.70 -15.71
C GLU A 78 -5.82 10.79 -16.80
N ALA A 79 -5.21 9.61 -16.94
CA ALA A 79 -5.62 8.65 -17.96
C ALA A 79 -6.98 7.99 -17.66
N ARG A 80 -7.31 7.79 -16.38
CA ARG A 80 -8.60 7.24 -15.95
C ARG A 80 -9.70 8.31 -15.93
N MET A 81 -10.94 7.85 -15.81
CA MET A 81 -12.12 8.71 -15.62
C MET A 81 -12.41 9.00 -14.14
N ARG A 82 -11.43 8.79 -13.26
CA ARG A 82 -11.54 9.01 -11.82
C ARG A 82 -10.22 9.46 -11.21
N PRO A 83 -10.24 10.22 -10.11
CA PRO A 83 -9.03 10.50 -9.33
C PRO A 83 -8.63 9.30 -8.46
N GLY A 84 -7.48 9.40 -7.79
CA GLY A 84 -7.03 8.51 -6.73
C GLY A 84 -6.00 7.47 -7.16
N GLY A 85 -5.89 7.15 -8.46
CA GLY A 85 -4.92 6.17 -8.93
C GLY A 85 -5.11 4.81 -8.25
N ARG A 86 -4.10 4.40 -7.44
CA ARG A 86 -4.09 3.14 -6.67
C ARG A 86 -4.87 3.18 -5.35
N VAL A 87 -5.45 4.29 -4.95
CA VAL A 87 -6.52 4.37 -3.95
C VAL A 87 -7.84 4.20 -4.69
N HIS A 88 -8.46 3.05 -4.53
CA HIS A 88 -9.65 2.66 -5.30
C HIS A 88 -10.58 1.80 -4.48
N THR A 89 -11.76 2.35 -4.20
CA THR A 89 -12.88 1.66 -3.55
C THR A 89 -13.87 1.24 -4.60
N ILE A 90 -14.26 -0.02 -4.63
CA ILE A 90 -15.32 -0.54 -5.47
C ILE A 90 -16.63 -0.64 -4.70
N ARG A 91 -17.74 -0.30 -5.36
CA ARG A 91 -19.10 -0.36 -4.83
C ARG A 91 -19.95 -1.27 -5.68
N GLU A 92 -19.81 -1.20 -6.99
CA GLU A 92 -20.41 -2.15 -7.91
C GLU A 92 -19.57 -3.42 -8.03
N PRO A 93 -20.18 -4.61 -8.09
CA PRO A 93 -21.63 -4.86 -8.21
C PRO A 93 -22.33 -5.14 -6.85
N PHE A 94 -21.82 -4.61 -5.73
CA PHE A 94 -22.34 -4.93 -4.40
C PHE A 94 -23.70 -4.31 -4.13
N SER A 95 -24.53 -5.05 -3.39
CA SER A 95 -25.87 -4.62 -2.95
C SER A 95 -25.78 -3.79 -1.66
N ASP A 96 -26.87 -3.11 -1.30
CA ASP A 96 -27.07 -2.38 -0.03
C ASP A 96 -26.03 -1.28 0.24
N GLY A 97 -25.37 -0.76 -0.79
CA GLY A 97 -24.35 0.25 -0.64
C GLY A 97 -23.04 -0.26 -0.01
N LEU A 98 -22.84 -1.58 0.04
CA LEU A 98 -21.58 -2.16 0.49
C LEU A 98 -20.42 -1.74 -0.41
N TYR A 99 -19.25 -1.70 0.17
CA TYR A 99 -18.02 -1.35 -0.54
C TYR A 99 -16.82 -2.13 -0.02
N ALA A 100 -15.82 -2.25 -0.87
CA ALA A 100 -14.55 -2.86 -0.54
C ALA A 100 -13.39 -2.15 -1.24
N GLU A 101 -12.20 -2.21 -0.64
CA GLU A 101 -11.02 -1.60 -1.21
C GLU A 101 -10.37 -2.53 -2.25
N ALA A 102 -10.37 -2.14 -3.50
CA ALA A 102 -9.52 -2.76 -4.52
C ALA A 102 -8.07 -2.28 -4.41
N GLY A 103 -7.87 -1.06 -3.93
CA GLY A 103 -6.57 -0.43 -3.72
C GLY A 103 -6.11 -0.37 -2.27
N ALA A 104 -5.45 0.73 -1.89
CA ALA A 104 -4.95 0.98 -0.54
C ALA A 104 -6.08 0.89 0.49
N GLY A 105 -6.01 -0.10 1.37
CA GLY A 105 -7.09 -0.43 2.31
C GLY A 105 -6.82 -0.04 3.76
N ARG A 106 -5.58 0.31 4.11
CA ARG A 106 -5.13 0.49 5.49
C ARG A 106 -4.42 1.83 5.66
N ILE A 107 -4.67 2.49 6.78
CA ILE A 107 -4.05 3.77 7.14
C ILE A 107 -3.46 3.62 8.55
N PRO A 108 -2.13 3.49 8.68
CA PRO A 108 -1.45 3.44 9.96
C PRO A 108 -1.66 4.72 10.79
N ILE A 109 -1.83 4.57 12.10
CA ILE A 109 -1.98 5.71 13.02
C ILE A 109 -0.73 6.61 13.06
N THR A 110 0.42 6.09 12.67
CA THR A 110 1.69 6.83 12.58
C THR A 110 1.82 7.64 11.30
N HIS A 111 0.90 7.49 10.35
CA HIS A 111 0.92 8.22 9.10
C HIS A 111 0.33 9.63 9.27
N ALA A 112 1.06 10.47 10.01
CA ALA A 112 0.60 11.81 10.43
C ALA A 112 0.15 12.69 9.26
N LEU A 113 0.86 12.64 8.13
CA LEU A 113 0.50 13.43 6.94
C LEU A 113 -0.81 12.93 6.32
N THR A 114 -1.02 11.61 6.26
CA THR A 114 -2.29 11.05 5.78
C THR A 114 -3.44 11.44 6.69
N LEU A 115 -3.24 11.35 8.01
CA LEU A 115 -4.26 11.73 8.99
C LEU A 115 -4.56 13.23 8.95
N SER A 116 -3.57 14.09 8.73
CA SER A 116 -3.80 15.53 8.59
C SER A 116 -4.64 15.89 7.35
N TYR A 117 -4.48 15.16 6.26
CA TYR A 117 -5.34 15.32 5.07
C TYR A 117 -6.75 14.79 5.31
N ILE A 118 -6.91 13.67 6.00
CA ILE A 118 -8.23 13.15 6.42
C ILE A 118 -8.95 14.18 7.27
N GLU A 119 -8.28 14.79 8.24
CA GLU A 119 -8.81 15.86 9.10
C GLU A 119 -9.14 17.11 8.27
N ARG A 120 -8.23 17.57 7.42
CA ARG A 120 -8.43 18.71 6.53
C ARG A 120 -9.71 18.62 5.70
N PHE A 121 -9.99 17.40 5.19
CA PHE A 121 -11.18 17.14 4.38
C PHE A 121 -12.36 16.58 5.20
N LYS A 122 -12.27 16.60 6.56
CA LYS A 122 -13.32 16.21 7.49
C LYS A 122 -13.89 14.80 7.23
N LEU A 123 -13.02 13.87 6.87
CA LEU A 123 -13.41 12.48 6.61
C LEU A 123 -13.43 11.68 7.93
N ALA A 124 -14.47 10.89 8.11
CA ALA A 124 -14.57 10.00 9.26
C ALA A 124 -13.74 8.73 9.05
N VAL A 125 -13.15 8.21 10.12
CA VAL A 125 -12.38 6.96 10.09
C VAL A 125 -12.97 5.92 11.02
N ASP A 126 -12.76 4.65 10.66
CA ASP A 126 -13.10 3.48 11.46
C ASP A 126 -11.84 2.63 11.70
N PRO A 127 -11.77 1.84 12.79
CA PRO A 127 -10.73 0.83 12.93
C PRO A 127 -10.73 -0.12 11.73
N PHE A 128 -9.54 -0.56 11.30
CA PHE A 128 -9.46 -1.54 10.20
C PHE A 128 -9.81 -2.95 10.67
N TYR A 129 -9.46 -3.30 11.89
CA TYR A 129 -9.79 -4.60 12.49
C TYR A 129 -11.04 -4.50 13.35
N PRO A 130 -11.92 -5.52 13.34
CA PRO A 130 -12.98 -5.65 14.33
C PRO A 130 -12.39 -5.84 15.73
N GLU A 131 -13.12 -5.39 16.74
CA GLU A 131 -12.66 -5.42 18.15
C GLU A 131 -12.94 -6.77 18.83
N SER A 132 -13.73 -7.64 18.20
CA SER A 132 -14.19 -8.91 18.76
C SER A 132 -14.42 -9.96 17.67
N GLY A 133 -14.77 -11.17 18.10
CA GLY A 133 -15.00 -12.32 17.24
C GLY A 133 -13.73 -13.11 16.98
N GLY A 134 -13.86 -14.44 16.91
CA GLY A 134 -12.76 -15.34 16.58
C GLY A 134 -12.31 -15.22 15.13
N GLU A 135 -11.14 -15.74 14.85
CA GLU A 135 -10.56 -15.81 13.49
C GLU A 135 -10.36 -17.29 13.11
N VAL A 136 -10.33 -17.55 11.81
CA VAL A 136 -10.01 -18.87 11.30
C VAL A 136 -8.52 -18.97 11.00
N PHE A 137 -7.91 -20.07 11.41
CA PHE A 137 -6.57 -20.48 11.03
C PHE A 137 -6.68 -21.78 10.22
N LEU A 138 -6.40 -21.72 8.92
CA LEU A 138 -6.39 -22.87 8.02
C LEU A 138 -4.96 -23.12 7.58
N TRP A 139 -4.39 -24.25 8.06
CA TRP A 139 -2.99 -24.58 7.82
C TRP A 139 -2.83 -26.08 7.54
N ASN A 140 -2.18 -26.42 6.44
CA ASN A 140 -2.02 -27.79 5.96
C ASN A 140 -3.36 -28.58 5.96
N GLY A 141 -4.43 -27.93 5.48
CA GLY A 141 -5.77 -28.51 5.40
C GLY A 141 -6.53 -28.62 6.73
N LYS A 142 -5.91 -28.24 7.86
CA LYS A 142 -6.56 -28.25 9.18
C LYS A 142 -7.12 -26.87 9.50
N ARG A 143 -8.43 -26.79 9.73
CA ARG A 143 -9.14 -25.60 10.16
C ARG A 143 -9.24 -25.55 11.69
N LEU A 144 -8.81 -24.45 12.27
CA LEU A 144 -9.01 -24.12 13.69
C LEU A 144 -9.72 -22.77 13.83
N VAL A 145 -10.51 -22.62 14.88
CA VAL A 145 -11.02 -21.33 15.33
C VAL A 145 -10.09 -20.81 16.41
N VAL A 146 -9.58 -19.61 16.22
CA VAL A 146 -8.67 -18.96 17.15
C VAL A 146 -9.42 -17.82 17.82
N PRO A 147 -9.44 -17.71 19.14
CA PRO A 147 -10.03 -16.57 19.82
C PRO A 147 -9.41 -15.26 19.38
N HIS A 148 -10.16 -14.16 19.50
CA HIS A 148 -9.64 -12.84 19.15
C HIS A 148 -8.31 -12.54 19.85
N GLY A 149 -7.27 -12.24 19.06
CA GLY A 149 -5.92 -11.98 19.58
C GLY A 149 -5.17 -13.22 20.09
N GLY A 150 -5.72 -14.43 19.92
CA GLY A 150 -5.07 -15.68 20.30
C GLY A 150 -4.15 -16.26 19.23
N ASP A 151 -3.47 -17.35 19.56
CA ASP A 151 -2.63 -18.14 18.67
C ASP A 151 -3.23 -19.56 18.51
N PRO A 152 -3.09 -20.23 17.36
CA PRO A 152 -3.64 -21.56 17.16
C PRO A 152 -2.97 -22.60 18.09
N ASP A 153 -3.75 -23.55 18.53
CA ASP A 153 -3.22 -24.69 19.27
C ASP A 153 -2.39 -25.60 18.33
N LEU A 154 -1.07 -25.51 18.46
CA LEU A 154 -0.12 -26.24 17.64
C LEU A 154 -0.21 -27.77 17.78
N ALA A 155 -0.81 -28.30 18.86
CA ALA A 155 -1.03 -29.73 19.03
C ALA A 155 -2.08 -30.28 18.05
N GLN A 156 -2.95 -29.39 17.56
CA GLN A 156 -3.98 -29.73 16.58
C GLN A 156 -3.56 -29.50 15.13
N LEU A 157 -2.38 -28.91 14.89
CA LEU A 157 -1.86 -28.61 13.55
C LEU A 157 -0.73 -29.55 13.15
N GLN A 158 -0.74 -29.95 11.88
CA GLN A 158 0.43 -30.58 11.27
C GLN A 158 1.36 -29.47 10.78
N THR A 159 2.45 -29.25 11.49
CA THR A 159 3.43 -28.20 11.17
C THR A 159 4.85 -28.73 11.15
N ASN A 160 5.68 -28.14 10.29
CA ASN A 160 7.13 -28.37 10.23
C ASN A 160 7.91 -27.43 11.15
N LEU A 161 7.25 -26.79 12.12
CA LEU A 161 7.91 -25.88 13.07
C LEU A 161 8.95 -26.63 13.90
N THR A 162 10.12 -26.03 14.06
CA THR A 162 11.19 -26.52 14.94
C THR A 162 10.75 -26.49 16.42
N PRO A 163 11.42 -27.20 17.33
CA PRO A 163 11.11 -27.13 18.77
C PRO A 163 11.18 -25.70 19.35
N ARG A 164 12.12 -24.87 18.84
CA ARG A 164 12.26 -23.46 19.24
C ARG A 164 11.06 -22.63 18.80
N GLU A 165 10.59 -22.84 17.58
CA GLU A 165 9.41 -22.17 17.01
C GLU A 165 8.11 -22.60 17.68
N ARG A 166 7.95 -23.92 17.95
CA ARG A 166 6.79 -24.43 18.69
C ARG A 166 6.64 -23.82 20.08
N LYS A 167 7.76 -23.50 20.74
CA LYS A 167 7.74 -22.87 22.07
C LYS A 167 7.14 -21.47 22.04
N VAL A 168 7.29 -20.73 20.94
CA VAL A 168 6.80 -19.36 20.82
C VAL A 168 5.49 -19.24 20.03
N GLY A 169 5.06 -20.32 19.35
CA GLY A 169 3.89 -20.31 18.46
C GLY A 169 4.07 -19.47 17.22
N PHE A 170 3.07 -19.44 16.35
CA PHE A 170 3.07 -18.59 15.16
C PHE A 170 3.16 -17.11 15.54
N GLY A 171 2.45 -16.70 16.56
CA GLY A 171 2.46 -15.33 17.07
C GLY A 171 3.84 -14.85 17.55
N GLY A 172 4.70 -15.75 18.03
CA GLY A 172 6.04 -15.43 18.51
C GLY A 172 7.15 -15.47 17.46
N LEU A 173 6.88 -15.99 16.24
CA LEU A 173 7.91 -16.20 15.21
C LEU A 173 8.59 -14.89 14.77
N SER A 174 7.84 -13.82 14.59
CA SER A 174 8.44 -12.55 14.17
C SER A 174 9.41 -12.02 15.23
N LYS A 175 9.05 -12.11 16.52
CA LYS A 175 9.98 -11.74 17.61
C LYS A 175 11.22 -12.62 17.58
N LEU A 176 11.04 -13.93 17.39
CA LEU A 176 12.11 -14.91 17.38
C LEU A 176 13.19 -14.59 16.32
N TYR A 177 12.79 -14.13 15.14
CA TYR A 177 13.68 -13.94 13.99
C TYR A 177 14.10 -12.51 13.72
N PHE A 178 13.33 -11.52 14.16
CA PHE A 178 13.55 -10.12 13.78
C PHE A 178 13.93 -9.18 14.92
N ASP A 179 13.89 -9.58 16.19
CA ASP A 179 14.27 -8.67 17.28
C ASP A 179 15.71 -8.16 17.12
N ALA A 180 16.66 -9.05 16.80
CA ALA A 180 18.04 -8.66 16.56
C ALA A 180 18.21 -7.73 15.34
N LEU A 181 17.41 -7.91 14.30
CA LEU A 181 17.38 -7.00 13.14
C LEU A 181 16.81 -5.63 13.53
N ARG A 182 15.74 -5.62 14.32
CA ARG A 182 15.10 -4.39 14.80
C ARG A 182 16.05 -3.56 15.68
N GLU A 183 16.80 -4.21 16.57
CA GLU A 183 17.79 -3.55 17.42
C GLU A 183 18.93 -2.91 16.60
N GLN A 184 19.19 -3.43 15.39
CA GLN A 184 20.22 -2.92 14.49
C GLN A 184 19.71 -1.83 13.55
N VAL A 185 18.39 -1.71 13.39
CA VAL A 185 17.74 -0.78 12.46
C VAL A 185 17.15 0.37 13.28
N HIS A 186 18.00 1.29 13.70
CA HIS A 186 17.58 2.50 14.43
C HIS A 186 17.55 3.74 13.55
N ALA A 187 17.85 3.61 12.24
CA ALA A 187 17.86 4.76 11.35
C ALA A 187 16.45 5.30 11.17
N LEU A 188 16.28 6.56 11.52
CA LEU A 188 15.03 7.28 11.31
C LEU A 188 14.94 7.79 9.88
N PRO A 189 13.73 8.01 9.35
CA PRO A 189 13.49 8.58 8.02
C PRO A 189 14.23 9.89 7.74
N GLU A 190 14.66 10.59 8.78
CA GLU A 190 15.42 11.86 8.72
C GLU A 190 16.84 11.70 8.16
N ALA A 191 17.39 10.48 8.14
CA ALA A 191 18.74 10.23 7.63
C ALA A 191 18.89 10.26 6.11
N GLY A 192 17.79 10.48 5.40
CA GLY A 192 17.74 10.47 3.93
C GLY A 192 17.41 9.08 3.34
N TRP A 193 16.75 9.08 2.20
CA TRP A 193 16.36 7.88 1.45
C TRP A 193 17.24 7.75 0.19
N PRO A 194 17.76 6.56 -0.15
CA PRO A 194 17.76 5.30 0.64
C PRO A 194 18.71 5.38 1.86
N TYR A 195 18.33 4.73 2.95
CA TYR A 195 19.08 4.81 4.20
C TYR A 195 20.45 4.12 4.08
N PRO A 196 21.56 4.85 4.34
CA PRO A 196 22.92 4.28 4.20
C PRO A 196 23.15 3.01 5.04
N ASP A 197 22.57 2.95 6.24
CA ASP A 197 22.71 1.82 7.16
C ASP A 197 22.06 0.54 6.65
N PHE A 198 21.13 0.64 5.69
CA PHE A 198 20.48 -0.52 5.08
C PHE A 198 21.27 -1.16 3.94
N LYS A 199 22.34 -0.51 3.47
CA LYS A 199 23.17 -1.02 2.38
C LYS A 199 23.67 -2.45 2.62
N ARG A 200 23.91 -2.85 3.88
CA ARG A 200 24.32 -4.21 4.27
C ARG A 200 23.30 -5.30 3.95
N TYR A 201 22.04 -4.95 3.74
CA TYR A 201 20.95 -5.88 3.44
C TYR A 201 20.62 -5.96 1.94
N LYS A 202 21.28 -5.15 1.11
CA LYS A 202 20.97 -4.97 -0.31
C LYS A 202 21.04 -6.25 -1.16
N ASP A 203 21.89 -7.20 -0.75
CA ASP A 203 22.17 -8.43 -1.49
C ASP A 203 21.56 -9.68 -0.83
N VAL A 204 20.68 -9.50 0.16
CA VAL A 204 20.05 -10.59 0.91
C VAL A 204 18.55 -10.56 0.69
N ASN A 205 17.95 -11.67 0.27
CA ASN A 205 16.50 -11.77 0.24
C ASN A 205 15.93 -12.22 1.60
N TYR A 206 14.65 -11.94 1.78
CA TYR A 206 13.94 -12.15 3.04
C TYR A 206 13.89 -13.63 3.46
N GLY A 207 13.56 -14.52 2.52
CA GLY A 207 13.50 -15.95 2.77
C GLY A 207 14.87 -16.54 3.11
N GLU A 208 15.93 -16.10 2.43
CA GLU A 208 17.28 -16.53 2.73
C GLU A 208 17.73 -16.09 4.13
N PHE A 209 17.42 -14.85 4.53
CA PHE A 209 17.68 -14.37 5.87
C PHE A 209 17.04 -15.27 6.94
N LEU A 210 15.77 -15.63 6.76
CA LEU A 210 15.05 -16.53 7.67
C LEU A 210 15.70 -17.92 7.74
N ARG A 211 15.97 -18.52 6.55
CA ARG A 211 16.59 -19.86 6.47
C ARG A 211 17.98 -19.92 7.10
N ARG A 212 18.79 -18.88 6.92
CA ARG A 212 20.12 -18.76 7.55
C ARG A 212 20.04 -18.73 9.08
N GLN A 213 18.91 -18.28 9.64
CA GLN A 213 18.67 -18.30 11.09
C GLN A 213 18.01 -19.59 11.58
N GLY A 214 17.82 -20.58 10.70
CA GLY A 214 17.24 -21.88 11.02
C GLY A 214 15.71 -21.88 11.05
N ALA A 215 15.06 -20.96 10.34
CA ALA A 215 13.61 -20.97 10.21
C ALA A 215 13.13 -22.17 9.41
N SER A 216 12.08 -22.83 9.92
CA SER A 216 11.41 -23.92 9.25
C SER A 216 10.65 -23.46 8.00
N PRO A 217 10.28 -24.37 7.08
CA PRO A 217 9.44 -24.01 5.93
C PRO A 217 8.14 -23.29 6.32
N ASP A 218 7.46 -23.76 7.37
CA ASP A 218 6.22 -23.13 7.83
C ASP A 218 6.46 -21.75 8.44
N ALA A 219 7.57 -21.55 9.16
CA ALA A 219 7.94 -20.22 9.67
C ALA A 219 8.27 -19.25 8.53
N VAL A 220 8.99 -19.71 7.50
CA VAL A 220 9.26 -18.89 6.30
C VAL A 220 7.96 -18.53 5.61
N ALA A 221 7.09 -19.51 5.31
CA ALA A 221 5.80 -19.27 4.64
C ALA A 221 4.91 -18.28 5.43
N TYR A 222 4.86 -18.49 6.75
CA TYR A 222 4.07 -17.65 7.66
C TYR A 222 4.59 -16.20 7.72
N LEU A 223 5.89 -16.00 7.79
CA LEU A 223 6.50 -14.68 7.96
C LEU A 223 6.61 -13.94 6.64
N SER A 224 7.00 -14.62 5.55
CA SER A 224 7.23 -13.95 4.27
C SER A 224 5.96 -13.67 3.48
N GLN A 225 4.91 -14.46 3.65
CA GLN A 225 3.64 -14.30 2.91
C GLN A 225 3.79 -14.23 1.38
N GLY A 226 4.83 -14.88 0.83
CA GLY A 226 5.13 -14.85 -0.60
C GLY A 226 6.16 -13.81 -1.03
N PHE A 227 6.66 -12.98 -0.11
CA PHE A 227 7.71 -11.99 -0.34
C PHE A 227 9.12 -12.52 -0.04
N GLU A 228 9.31 -13.84 -0.01
CA GLU A 228 10.60 -14.47 0.32
C GLU A 228 11.75 -14.11 -0.64
N GLU A 229 11.43 -13.77 -1.87
CA GLU A 229 12.41 -13.38 -2.89
C GLU A 229 12.74 -11.87 -2.87
N ASP A 230 11.99 -11.09 -2.10
CA ASP A 230 12.19 -9.65 -2.02
C ASP A 230 13.38 -9.32 -1.12
N SER A 231 13.95 -8.13 -1.29
CA SER A 231 15.11 -7.71 -0.53
C SER A 231 14.79 -7.63 0.96
N LEU A 232 15.70 -8.13 1.80
CA LEU A 232 15.62 -7.87 3.25
C LEU A 232 15.67 -6.37 3.57
N LEU A 233 16.20 -5.56 2.66
CA LEU A 233 16.16 -4.11 2.73
C LEU A 233 14.73 -3.57 2.78
N ASP A 234 13.83 -4.10 1.95
CA ASP A 234 12.43 -3.68 1.92
C ASP A 234 11.75 -3.97 3.25
N PHE A 235 11.93 -5.19 3.76
CA PHE A 235 11.43 -5.56 5.08
C PHE A 235 12.03 -4.72 6.23
N ALA A 236 13.35 -4.47 6.24
CA ALA A 236 14.00 -3.66 7.25
C ALA A 236 13.48 -2.21 7.23
N HIS A 237 13.24 -1.68 6.04
CA HIS A 237 12.65 -0.37 5.84
C HIS A 237 11.19 -0.32 6.33
N ASP A 238 10.38 -1.31 5.97
CA ASP A 238 9.00 -1.41 6.43
C ASP A 238 8.94 -1.51 7.97
N ALA A 239 9.83 -2.27 8.56
CA ALA A 239 9.96 -2.42 10.01
C ALA A 239 10.21 -1.08 10.75
N VAL A 240 10.98 -0.17 10.15
CA VAL A 240 11.25 1.17 10.73
C VAL A 240 10.11 2.15 10.46
N SER A 241 9.57 2.11 9.24
CA SER A 241 8.62 3.11 8.76
C SER A 241 7.18 2.83 9.19
N HIS A 242 6.83 1.57 9.47
CA HIS A 242 5.45 1.11 9.57
C HIS A 242 5.11 0.29 10.81
N ALA A 243 5.99 0.23 11.78
CA ALA A 243 5.74 -0.44 13.06
C ALA A 243 4.53 0.15 13.81
N VAL A 244 3.32 -0.36 13.57
CA VAL A 244 2.11 0.29 14.04
C VAL A 244 1.13 -0.65 14.72
N PRO A 245 0.63 -0.28 15.93
CA PRO A 245 -0.36 -1.07 16.65
C PRO A 245 -1.79 -0.88 16.15
N LYS A 246 -2.10 0.20 15.42
CA LYS A 246 -3.47 0.51 14.97
C LYS A 246 -3.51 0.94 13.51
N LEU A 247 -4.47 0.37 12.79
CA LEU A 247 -4.82 0.71 11.42
C LEU A 247 -6.24 1.26 11.36
N TRP A 248 -6.41 2.27 10.51
CA TRP A 248 -7.67 2.90 10.21
C TRP A 248 -8.07 2.65 8.75
N LYS A 249 -9.34 2.85 8.46
CA LYS A 249 -9.90 3.01 7.11
C LYS A 249 -10.86 4.19 7.11
N ILE A 250 -11.03 4.85 5.97
CA ILE A 250 -12.00 5.92 5.83
C ILE A 250 -13.40 5.31 5.72
N ARG A 251 -14.34 5.78 6.55
CA ARG A 251 -15.73 5.37 6.49
C ARG A 251 -16.34 5.78 5.15
N GLY A 252 -16.94 4.82 4.45
CA GLY A 252 -17.45 5.03 3.09
C GLY A 252 -16.46 4.74 1.97
N GLY A 253 -15.20 4.45 2.31
CA GLY A 253 -14.13 4.06 1.37
C GLY A 253 -12.97 5.04 1.33
N ASN A 254 -11.77 4.49 1.15
CA ASN A 254 -10.54 5.30 1.16
C ASN A 254 -10.45 6.23 -0.06
N ASP A 255 -11.17 5.95 -1.14
CA ASP A 255 -11.25 6.81 -2.33
C ASP A 255 -11.92 8.16 -2.07
N LEU A 256 -12.60 8.32 -0.94
CA LEU A 256 -13.15 9.62 -0.52
C LEU A 256 -12.05 10.66 -0.31
N LEU A 257 -10.85 10.25 0.12
CA LEU A 257 -9.73 11.16 0.28
C LEU A 257 -9.29 11.79 -1.06
N PRO A 258 -8.87 11.04 -2.06
CA PRO A 258 -8.50 11.64 -3.35
C PRO A 258 -9.68 12.33 -4.05
N ARG A 259 -10.93 11.91 -3.85
CA ARG A 259 -12.10 12.63 -4.36
C ARG A 259 -12.21 14.02 -3.74
N ALA A 260 -12.12 14.12 -2.41
CA ALA A 260 -12.14 15.41 -1.72
C ALA A 260 -10.95 16.30 -2.09
N MET A 261 -9.76 15.71 -2.32
CA MET A 261 -8.60 16.45 -2.80
C MET A 261 -8.77 16.98 -4.24
N ALA A 262 -9.50 16.26 -5.08
CA ALA A 262 -9.74 16.63 -6.48
C ALA A 262 -10.82 17.73 -6.63
N GLU A 263 -11.75 17.83 -5.71
CA GLU A 263 -12.89 18.78 -5.78
C GLU A 263 -12.45 20.25 -6.01
N PRO A 264 -11.53 20.84 -5.23
CA PRO A 264 -11.06 22.20 -5.46
C PRO A 264 -10.25 22.37 -6.76
N LEU A 265 -9.84 21.26 -7.38
CA LEU A 265 -9.06 21.21 -8.62
C LEU A 265 -9.89 20.78 -9.84
N ALA A 266 -11.21 20.61 -9.71
CA ALA A 266 -12.06 19.99 -10.72
C ALA A 266 -11.89 20.58 -12.13
N GLN A 267 -11.78 21.91 -12.25
CA GLN A 267 -11.58 22.61 -13.53
C GLN A 267 -10.15 22.49 -14.10
N ARG A 268 -9.22 21.90 -13.32
CA ARG A 268 -7.82 21.74 -13.66
C ARG A 268 -7.42 20.31 -14.00
N ILE A 269 -8.34 19.35 -13.81
CA ILE A 269 -8.10 17.94 -14.11
C ILE A 269 -8.74 17.59 -15.45
N ARG A 270 -7.93 17.06 -16.36
CA ARG A 270 -8.40 16.45 -17.60
C ARG A 270 -8.38 14.94 -17.44
N TYR A 271 -9.55 14.34 -17.29
CA TYR A 271 -9.73 12.89 -17.25
C TYR A 271 -9.72 12.29 -18.65
N GLY A 272 -9.37 11.00 -18.76
CA GLY A 272 -9.24 10.31 -20.04
C GLY A 272 -8.07 10.81 -20.89
N ALA A 273 -7.10 11.50 -20.25
CA ALA A 273 -5.93 12.10 -20.90
C ALA A 273 -4.72 11.16 -20.76
N GLU A 274 -4.53 10.29 -21.73
CA GLU A 274 -3.44 9.30 -21.73
C GLU A 274 -2.18 9.90 -22.35
N VAL A 275 -1.13 10.09 -21.54
CA VAL A 275 0.15 10.67 -21.96
C VAL A 275 0.89 9.70 -22.88
N ARG A 276 1.40 10.20 -24.00
CA ARG A 276 2.15 9.45 -25.02
C ARG A 276 3.60 9.88 -25.12
N ARG A 277 3.88 11.18 -24.91
CA ARG A 277 5.21 11.72 -25.07
C ARG A 277 5.47 12.89 -24.13
N ILE A 278 6.67 12.96 -23.59
CA ILE A 278 7.19 14.04 -22.77
C ILE A 278 8.42 14.60 -23.47
N GLU A 279 8.39 15.90 -23.78
CA GLU A 279 9.53 16.62 -24.35
C GLU A 279 9.93 17.76 -23.44
N GLN A 280 11.21 17.99 -23.25
CA GLN A 280 11.71 19.16 -22.55
C GLN A 280 12.76 19.91 -23.37
N THR A 281 12.72 21.21 -23.25
CA THR A 281 13.63 22.13 -23.93
C THR A 281 14.14 23.19 -22.93
N VAL A 282 15.03 24.05 -23.37
CA VAL A 282 15.46 25.21 -22.56
C VAL A 282 14.29 26.15 -22.21
N ALA A 283 13.24 26.20 -23.05
CA ALA A 283 12.10 27.08 -22.88
C ALA A 283 11.02 26.50 -21.93
N GLY A 284 10.89 25.17 -21.82
CA GLY A 284 9.84 24.55 -21.03
C GLY A 284 9.66 23.06 -21.32
N VAL A 285 8.51 22.54 -20.97
CA VAL A 285 8.09 21.16 -21.23
C VAL A 285 6.89 21.13 -22.18
N ARG A 286 6.81 20.07 -22.97
CA ARG A 286 5.70 19.78 -23.89
C ARG A 286 5.24 18.36 -23.66
N VAL A 287 3.94 18.17 -23.46
CA VAL A 287 3.33 16.87 -23.23
C VAL A 287 2.31 16.59 -24.33
N ALA A 288 2.52 15.49 -25.07
CA ALA A 288 1.53 14.98 -26.01
C ALA A 288 0.74 13.85 -25.34
N TYR A 289 -0.58 13.91 -25.49
CA TYR A 289 -1.51 12.94 -24.90
C TYR A 289 -2.70 12.70 -25.82
N THR A 290 -3.41 11.59 -25.60
CA THR A 290 -4.66 11.28 -26.28
C THR A 290 -5.82 11.51 -25.33
N ALA A 291 -6.85 12.25 -25.77
CA ALA A 291 -8.09 12.43 -25.03
C ALA A 291 -9.26 12.46 -26.01
N GLY A 292 -10.34 11.71 -25.71
CA GLY A 292 -11.49 11.61 -26.58
C GLY A 292 -11.17 11.08 -27.99
N GLY A 293 -10.12 10.25 -28.12
CA GLY A 293 -9.66 9.71 -29.41
C GLY A 293 -8.78 10.70 -30.23
N ALA A 294 -8.59 11.94 -29.81
CA ALA A 294 -7.77 12.93 -30.47
C ALA A 294 -6.42 13.13 -29.77
N GLN A 295 -5.37 13.37 -30.57
CA GLN A 295 -4.09 13.80 -30.03
C GLN A 295 -4.15 15.28 -29.65
N GLN A 296 -3.64 15.58 -28.47
CA GLN A 296 -3.55 16.94 -27.93
C GLN A 296 -2.15 17.19 -27.39
N VAL A 297 -1.78 18.47 -27.26
CA VAL A 297 -0.49 18.89 -26.77
C VAL A 297 -0.66 20.05 -25.81
N GLU A 298 0.02 19.96 -24.66
CA GLU A 298 0.11 21.06 -23.69
C GLU A 298 1.56 21.42 -23.43
N THR A 299 1.79 22.68 -23.07
CA THR A 299 3.10 23.23 -22.72
C THR A 299 3.05 23.88 -21.36
N ALA A 300 4.18 23.80 -20.64
CA ALA A 300 4.33 24.43 -19.32
C ALA A 300 5.80 24.73 -19.02
N ASP A 301 6.04 25.47 -17.91
CA ASP A 301 7.41 25.80 -17.46
C ASP A 301 8.06 24.60 -16.78
N ARG A 302 7.27 23.78 -16.06
CA ARG A 302 7.70 22.61 -15.28
C ARG A 302 6.69 21.48 -15.41
N LEU A 303 7.18 20.27 -15.15
CA LEU A 303 6.39 19.02 -15.13
C LEU A 303 6.59 18.28 -13.81
N ILE A 304 5.51 17.80 -13.21
CA ILE A 304 5.58 16.78 -12.16
C ILE A 304 5.02 15.47 -12.71
N CYS A 305 5.88 14.47 -12.84
CA CYS A 305 5.49 13.13 -13.27
C CYS A 305 5.14 12.26 -12.04
N THR A 306 3.88 11.85 -11.93
CA THR A 306 3.43 10.92 -10.88
C THR A 306 3.01 9.56 -11.45
N ILE A 307 3.31 9.33 -12.72
CA ILE A 307 3.05 8.07 -13.41
C ILE A 307 3.96 6.99 -12.81
N PRO A 308 3.43 5.82 -12.43
CA PRO A 308 4.27 4.70 -12.00
C PRO A 308 5.33 4.37 -13.04
N PHE A 309 6.56 4.11 -12.61
CA PHE A 309 7.67 3.85 -13.56
C PHE A 309 7.42 2.62 -14.42
N THR A 310 6.63 1.65 -13.95
CA THR A 310 6.14 0.52 -14.75
C THR A 310 5.31 0.92 -15.97
N VAL A 311 4.73 2.11 -15.96
CA VAL A 311 3.98 2.70 -17.08
C VAL A 311 4.86 3.73 -17.82
N LEU A 312 5.64 4.52 -17.08
CA LEU A 312 6.50 5.57 -17.64
C LEU A 312 7.52 5.02 -18.66
N ARG A 313 7.97 3.76 -18.48
CA ARG A 313 8.90 3.10 -19.42
C ARG A 313 8.38 2.93 -20.84
N ASP A 314 7.05 3.02 -21.01
CA ASP A 314 6.38 2.89 -22.31
C ASP A 314 6.01 4.25 -22.92
N ILE A 315 6.39 5.36 -22.29
CA ILE A 315 6.14 6.73 -22.75
C ILE A 315 7.41 7.27 -23.42
N ASP A 316 7.26 7.85 -24.60
CA ASP A 316 8.35 8.50 -25.32
C ASP A 316 8.87 9.72 -24.54
N VAL A 317 10.19 9.80 -24.36
CA VAL A 317 10.81 10.94 -23.65
C VAL A 317 11.95 11.52 -24.46
N SER A 318 12.00 12.85 -24.55
CA SER A 318 13.04 13.58 -25.24
C SER A 318 13.46 14.85 -24.48
N PRO A 319 14.75 15.06 -24.20
CA PRO A 319 15.83 14.09 -24.35
C PRO A 319 15.65 12.86 -23.44
N MET A 320 16.33 11.78 -23.73
CA MET A 320 16.34 10.58 -22.88
C MET A 320 16.76 10.94 -21.45
N TRP A 321 16.22 10.20 -20.49
CA TRP A 321 16.62 10.32 -19.07
C TRP A 321 18.13 10.09 -18.90
N SER A 322 18.72 10.66 -17.85
CA SER A 322 20.06 10.29 -17.40
C SER A 322 20.19 8.76 -17.21
N ALA A 323 21.38 8.23 -17.29
CA ALA A 323 21.62 6.79 -17.17
C ALA A 323 21.03 6.22 -15.84
N GLY A 324 21.19 6.95 -14.73
CA GLY A 324 20.64 6.53 -13.44
C GLY A 324 19.11 6.54 -13.41
N LYS A 325 18.47 7.60 -13.95
CA LYS A 325 17.01 7.67 -14.05
C LYS A 325 16.46 6.60 -15.00
N ALA A 326 17.11 6.39 -16.14
CA ALA A 326 16.71 5.36 -17.11
C ALA A 326 16.82 3.95 -16.51
N ALA A 327 17.84 3.69 -15.69
CA ALA A 327 17.99 2.41 -14.99
C ALA A 327 16.84 2.17 -14.02
N VAL A 328 16.54 3.12 -13.12
CA VAL A 328 15.47 2.93 -12.15
C VAL A 328 14.09 2.85 -12.81
N VAL A 329 13.81 3.64 -13.85
CA VAL A 329 12.54 3.55 -14.60
C VAL A 329 12.37 2.17 -15.24
N ARG A 330 13.44 1.58 -15.74
CA ARG A 330 13.41 0.24 -16.33
C ARG A 330 13.25 -0.87 -15.30
N ASN A 331 13.98 -0.77 -14.18
CA ASN A 331 14.14 -1.87 -13.23
C ASN A 331 13.09 -1.89 -12.13
N ILE A 332 12.57 -0.71 -11.70
CA ILE A 332 11.66 -0.64 -10.55
C ILE A 332 10.52 -1.65 -10.68
N TYR A 333 10.27 -2.34 -9.59
CA TYR A 333 9.27 -3.39 -9.53
C TYR A 333 8.07 -2.95 -8.68
N LEU A 334 6.88 -3.13 -9.24
CA LEU A 334 5.64 -3.04 -8.50
C LEU A 334 5.07 -4.44 -8.32
N GLY A 335 4.93 -4.86 -7.06
CA GLY A 335 4.42 -6.17 -6.69
C GLY A 335 3.01 -6.41 -7.26
N PRO A 336 2.75 -7.59 -7.83
CA PRO A 336 1.42 -7.95 -8.27
C PRO A 336 0.51 -8.20 -7.07
N VAL A 337 -0.72 -7.75 -7.20
CA VAL A 337 -1.80 -8.01 -6.26
C VAL A 337 -3.05 -8.35 -7.04
N ALA A 338 -3.72 -9.42 -6.63
CA ALA A 338 -5.05 -9.75 -7.09
C ALA A 338 -6.00 -9.88 -5.89
N ARG A 339 -7.25 -9.50 -6.10
CA ARG A 339 -8.31 -9.57 -5.10
C ARG A 339 -9.55 -10.21 -5.69
N VAL A 340 -10.20 -11.04 -4.90
CA VAL A 340 -11.52 -11.58 -5.18
C VAL A 340 -12.43 -11.15 -4.04
N PHE A 341 -13.60 -10.66 -4.38
CA PHE A 341 -14.61 -10.19 -3.45
C PHE A 341 -15.85 -11.04 -3.62
N VAL A 342 -16.29 -11.70 -2.56
CA VAL A 342 -17.46 -12.58 -2.56
C VAL A 342 -18.52 -11.98 -1.65
N GLN A 343 -19.65 -11.55 -2.22
CA GLN A 343 -20.79 -11.08 -1.47
C GLN A 343 -21.65 -12.25 -1.01
N THR A 344 -22.11 -12.18 0.24
CA THR A 344 -23.00 -13.15 0.87
C THR A 344 -24.28 -12.49 1.35
N ARG A 345 -25.40 -13.25 1.38
CA ARG A 345 -26.71 -12.77 1.84
C ARG A 345 -26.70 -12.26 3.27
N THR A 346 -25.89 -12.88 4.12
CA THR A 346 -25.71 -12.47 5.51
C THR A 346 -24.25 -12.62 5.90
N ARG A 347 -23.83 -11.96 6.99
CA ARG A 347 -22.56 -12.21 7.65
C ARG A 347 -22.68 -13.45 8.55
N PHE A 348 -23.00 -14.59 7.95
CA PHE A 348 -23.29 -15.84 8.65
C PHE A 348 -22.14 -16.32 9.57
N TRP A 349 -20.90 -15.93 9.29
CA TRP A 349 -19.75 -16.19 10.16
C TRP A 349 -19.86 -15.51 11.53
N GLU A 350 -20.54 -14.36 11.64
CA GLU A 350 -20.79 -13.69 12.92
C GLU A 350 -21.66 -14.55 13.84
N GLN A 351 -22.63 -15.28 13.27
CA GLN A 351 -23.46 -16.24 14.05
C GLN A 351 -22.64 -17.42 14.59
N GLN A 352 -21.47 -17.69 14.01
CA GLN A 352 -20.52 -18.67 14.47
C GLN A 352 -19.47 -18.08 15.45
N GLY A 353 -19.65 -16.84 15.87
CA GLY A 353 -18.72 -16.10 16.73
C GLY A 353 -17.43 -15.67 16.04
N LEU A 354 -17.42 -15.63 14.70
CA LEU A 354 -16.25 -15.27 13.89
C LEU A 354 -16.34 -13.83 13.35
N ASN A 355 -15.21 -13.20 13.10
CA ASN A 355 -15.11 -11.84 12.59
C ASN A 355 -14.87 -11.75 11.06
N GLY A 356 -14.82 -12.87 10.36
CA GLY A 356 -14.58 -12.95 8.93
C GLY A 356 -13.11 -12.83 8.51
N PHE A 357 -12.18 -12.80 9.46
CA PHE A 357 -10.75 -12.81 9.19
C PHE A 357 -10.19 -14.24 9.24
N ALA A 358 -9.23 -14.53 8.39
CA ALA A 358 -8.56 -15.82 8.40
C ALA A 358 -7.08 -15.73 8.02
N THR A 359 -6.30 -16.61 8.61
CA THR A 359 -4.91 -16.92 8.23
C THR A 359 -4.90 -18.24 7.47
N VAL A 360 -4.23 -18.29 6.35
CA VAL A 360 -4.06 -19.48 5.51
C VAL A 360 -2.59 -19.69 5.18
N ASP A 361 -2.22 -20.92 4.79
CA ASP A 361 -0.85 -21.31 4.40
C ASP A 361 -0.45 -20.89 2.98
N GLN A 362 -1.32 -20.16 2.30
CA GLN A 362 -1.05 -19.54 0.99
C GLN A 362 -0.65 -18.07 1.14
N PRO A 363 0.09 -17.49 0.16
CA PRO A 363 0.51 -16.08 0.19
C PRO A 363 -0.68 -15.14 -0.06
N MET A 364 -1.60 -15.11 0.89
CA MET A 364 -2.77 -14.23 0.85
C MET A 364 -3.28 -13.92 2.26
N GLU A 365 -4.03 -12.86 2.34
CA GLU A 365 -4.86 -12.53 3.49
C GLU A 365 -6.35 -12.66 3.11
N LEU A 366 -7.15 -13.11 4.06
CA LEU A 366 -8.60 -13.20 3.93
C LEU A 366 -9.27 -12.38 5.03
N TRP A 367 -10.23 -11.55 4.67
CA TRP A 367 -11.01 -10.81 5.67
C TRP A 367 -12.36 -10.33 5.14
N SER A 368 -13.23 -9.92 6.08
CA SER A 368 -14.45 -9.18 5.78
C SER A 368 -14.20 -7.66 5.90
N PRO A 369 -14.33 -6.88 4.83
CA PRO A 369 -14.26 -5.42 4.91
C PRO A 369 -15.54 -4.81 5.49
N THR A 370 -16.62 -5.59 5.66
CA THR A 370 -17.98 -5.12 5.91
C THR A 370 -18.43 -5.24 7.37
N TYR A 371 -17.56 -5.63 8.30
CA TYR A 371 -17.93 -5.87 9.71
C TYR A 371 -18.62 -4.66 10.38
N ASN A 372 -18.36 -3.44 9.89
CA ASN A 372 -18.93 -2.18 10.42
C ASN A 372 -19.76 -1.42 9.36
N GLN A 373 -20.13 -2.07 8.27
CA GLN A 373 -21.06 -1.49 7.28
C GLN A 373 -22.50 -1.88 7.61
N PRO A 374 -23.50 -1.06 7.28
CA PRO A 374 -24.89 -1.36 7.60
C PRO A 374 -25.44 -2.54 6.81
N GLY A 375 -26.60 -3.08 7.25
CA GLY A 375 -27.30 -4.17 6.60
C GLY A 375 -26.83 -5.56 7.03
N ALA A 376 -27.50 -6.58 6.52
CA ALA A 376 -27.23 -7.98 6.84
C ALA A 376 -26.17 -8.60 5.95
N ARG A 377 -26.03 -8.12 4.71
CA ARG A 377 -25.11 -8.64 3.72
C ARG A 377 -23.65 -8.43 4.14
N GLY A 378 -22.79 -9.31 3.68
CA GLY A 378 -21.36 -9.21 3.92
C GLY A 378 -20.54 -9.43 2.66
N ILE A 379 -19.27 -9.03 2.73
CA ILE A 379 -18.24 -9.34 1.74
C ILE A 379 -17.12 -10.08 2.45
N LEU A 380 -16.70 -11.20 1.89
CA LEU A 380 -15.42 -11.85 2.19
C LEU A 380 -14.48 -11.57 1.04
N MET A 381 -13.25 -11.20 1.32
CA MET A 381 -12.30 -10.87 0.27
C MET A 381 -10.93 -11.49 0.50
N SER A 382 -10.22 -11.70 -0.62
CA SER A 382 -8.81 -12.06 -0.61
C SER A 382 -7.93 -10.87 -0.95
N TYR A 383 -6.68 -10.98 -0.51
CA TYR A 383 -5.58 -10.13 -0.91
C TYR A 383 -4.38 -11.02 -1.18
N THR A 384 -4.20 -11.39 -2.44
CA THR A 384 -3.12 -12.29 -2.87
C THR A 384 -1.89 -11.51 -3.29
N TYR A 385 -0.72 -12.11 -3.07
CA TYR A 385 0.58 -11.49 -3.33
C TYR A 385 1.42 -12.32 -4.29
N GLU A 386 2.38 -11.67 -4.93
CA GLU A 386 3.49 -12.20 -5.69
C GLU A 386 3.09 -13.34 -6.65
N ARG A 387 3.68 -14.53 -6.50
CA ARG A 387 3.44 -15.67 -7.40
C ARG A 387 1.94 -15.99 -7.51
N LEU A 388 1.25 -16.07 -6.38
CA LEU A 388 -0.18 -16.39 -6.38
C LEU A 388 -1.03 -15.30 -7.05
N ALA A 389 -0.67 -14.03 -6.85
CA ALA A 389 -1.34 -12.92 -7.54
C ALA A 389 -1.13 -12.98 -9.06
N ARG A 390 0.07 -13.37 -9.54
CA ARG A 390 0.31 -13.59 -10.98
C ARG A 390 -0.55 -14.72 -11.50
N GLU A 391 -0.59 -15.86 -10.80
CA GLU A 391 -1.45 -17.00 -11.18
C GLU A 391 -2.92 -16.56 -11.30
N TYR A 392 -3.44 -15.87 -10.29
CA TYR A 392 -4.82 -15.35 -10.33
C TYR A 392 -5.02 -14.37 -11.48
N SER A 393 -4.06 -13.49 -11.76
CA SER A 393 -4.16 -12.49 -12.81
C SER A 393 -4.22 -13.09 -14.24
N HIS A 394 -3.80 -14.34 -14.41
CA HIS A 394 -3.88 -15.07 -15.67
C HIS A 394 -5.18 -15.87 -15.82
N LEU A 395 -5.94 -16.05 -14.75
CA LEU A 395 -7.22 -16.74 -14.78
C LEU A 395 -8.33 -15.80 -15.26
N SER A 396 -9.36 -16.39 -15.87
CA SER A 396 -10.61 -15.66 -16.10
C SER A 396 -11.25 -15.23 -14.77
N PRO A 397 -12.08 -14.17 -14.75
CA PRO A 397 -12.79 -13.77 -13.52
C PRO A 397 -13.58 -14.91 -12.87
N GLN A 398 -14.22 -15.77 -13.66
CA GLN A 398 -14.98 -16.88 -13.14
C GLN A 398 -14.08 -17.93 -12.45
N GLU A 399 -12.96 -18.29 -13.05
CA GLU A 399 -12.01 -19.23 -12.45
C GLU A 399 -11.40 -18.68 -11.13
N GLN A 400 -11.13 -17.37 -11.07
CA GLN A 400 -10.70 -16.71 -9.84
C GLN A 400 -11.75 -16.85 -8.73
N ILE A 401 -13.03 -16.58 -9.08
CA ILE A 401 -14.16 -16.67 -8.17
C ILE A 401 -14.37 -18.11 -7.69
N ASP A 402 -14.36 -19.08 -8.59
CA ASP A 402 -14.58 -20.50 -8.26
C ASP A 402 -13.51 -21.02 -7.30
N ARG A 403 -12.23 -20.69 -7.55
CA ARG A 403 -11.12 -21.03 -6.65
C ARG A 403 -11.29 -20.36 -5.29
N MET A 404 -11.66 -19.09 -5.26
CA MET A 404 -11.85 -18.35 -4.02
C MET A 404 -13.04 -18.88 -3.21
N VAL A 405 -14.16 -19.16 -3.84
CA VAL A 405 -15.35 -19.75 -3.17
C VAL A 405 -15.01 -21.13 -2.61
N ALA A 406 -14.19 -21.92 -3.32
CA ALA A 406 -13.75 -23.22 -2.84
C ALA A 406 -12.86 -23.09 -1.58
N LEU A 407 -11.95 -22.12 -1.53
CA LEU A 407 -11.13 -21.85 -0.35
C LEU A 407 -11.97 -21.26 0.80
N LEU A 408 -12.82 -20.31 0.51
CA LEU A 408 -13.70 -19.69 1.51
C LEU A 408 -14.67 -20.70 2.14
N GLU A 409 -15.11 -21.73 1.42
CA GLU A 409 -15.93 -22.82 1.97
C GLU A 409 -15.16 -23.65 3.01
N GLN A 410 -13.83 -23.81 2.85
CA GLN A 410 -13.00 -24.47 3.86
C GLN A 410 -12.78 -23.55 5.09
N VAL A 411 -12.68 -22.24 4.87
CA VAL A 411 -12.46 -21.25 5.92
C VAL A 411 -13.75 -20.96 6.69
N HIS A 412 -14.83 -20.67 5.96
CA HIS A 412 -16.15 -20.33 6.48
C HIS A 412 -17.20 -21.24 5.84
N PRO A 413 -17.39 -22.47 6.36
CA PRO A 413 -18.39 -23.39 5.82
C PRO A 413 -19.78 -22.78 5.73
N GLY A 414 -20.41 -22.91 4.57
CA GLY A 414 -21.70 -22.28 4.26
C GLY A 414 -21.62 -21.10 3.29
N VAL A 415 -20.42 -20.67 2.86
CA VAL A 415 -20.23 -19.59 1.87
C VAL A 415 -21.02 -19.91 0.59
N ARG A 416 -20.97 -21.16 0.09
CA ARG A 416 -21.68 -21.53 -1.14
C ARG A 416 -23.20 -21.32 -1.03
N ALA A 417 -23.77 -21.69 0.13
CA ALA A 417 -25.20 -21.53 0.38
C ALA A 417 -25.59 -20.04 0.54
N GLN A 418 -24.67 -19.19 0.95
CA GLN A 418 -24.88 -17.76 1.19
C GLN A 418 -24.44 -16.88 0.00
N PHE A 419 -23.85 -17.45 -1.03
CA PHE A 419 -23.31 -16.72 -2.18
C PHE A 419 -24.39 -15.93 -2.91
N GLU A 420 -24.15 -14.67 -3.21
CA GLU A 420 -25.01 -13.80 -4.03
C GLU A 420 -24.31 -13.29 -5.29
N GLY A 421 -23.01 -13.08 -5.23
CA GLY A 421 -22.24 -12.55 -6.34
C GLY A 421 -20.78 -12.35 -5.96
N ALA A 422 -19.97 -12.06 -6.96
CA ALA A 422 -18.55 -11.81 -6.74
C ALA A 422 -17.96 -10.90 -7.82
N THR A 423 -16.84 -10.29 -7.53
CA THR A 423 -16.04 -9.55 -8.52
C THR A 423 -14.56 -9.71 -8.23
N THR A 424 -13.72 -9.38 -9.19
CA THR A 424 -12.26 -9.52 -9.10
C THR A 424 -11.57 -8.23 -9.47
N TRP A 425 -10.33 -8.07 -8.97
CA TRP A 425 -9.48 -6.96 -9.35
C TRP A 425 -8.03 -7.42 -9.42
N SER A 426 -7.33 -7.12 -10.52
CA SER A 426 -5.90 -7.38 -10.67
C SER A 426 -5.15 -6.07 -10.94
N TRP A 427 -4.23 -5.72 -10.04
CA TRP A 427 -3.34 -4.57 -10.25
C TRP A 427 -2.28 -4.84 -11.31
N LEU A 428 -1.91 -6.10 -11.55
CA LEU A 428 -0.99 -6.47 -12.62
C LEU A 428 -1.60 -6.17 -13.99
N ASN A 429 -2.91 -6.41 -14.15
CA ASN A 429 -3.63 -6.21 -15.39
C ASN A 429 -4.17 -4.77 -15.56
N GLU A 430 -3.99 -3.92 -14.56
CA GLU A 430 -4.42 -2.52 -14.61
C GLU A 430 -3.44 -1.71 -15.48
N PRO A 431 -3.84 -1.22 -16.66
CA PRO A 431 -2.93 -0.70 -17.68
C PRO A 431 -2.16 0.55 -17.22
N TYR A 432 -2.73 1.34 -16.32
CA TYR A 432 -2.15 2.59 -15.83
C TYR A 432 -1.40 2.43 -14.50
N SER A 433 -1.11 1.18 -14.09
CA SER A 433 -0.31 0.88 -12.89
C SER A 433 0.68 -0.24 -13.15
N LYS A 434 0.23 -1.36 -13.76
CA LYS A 434 1.03 -2.58 -14.02
C LYS A 434 1.70 -3.11 -12.76
N GLY A 435 0.97 -3.09 -11.65
CA GLY A 435 1.38 -3.48 -10.31
C GLY A 435 0.70 -2.65 -9.24
N ALA A 436 0.73 -3.10 -7.99
CA ALA A 436 0.01 -2.50 -6.87
C ALA A 436 0.84 -1.47 -6.11
N PHE A 437 2.04 -1.81 -5.69
CA PHE A 437 2.93 -0.97 -4.91
C PHE A 437 4.38 -1.36 -5.12
N THR A 438 5.28 -0.43 -4.82
CA THR A 438 6.72 -0.66 -4.97
C THR A 438 7.22 -1.65 -3.95
N VAL A 439 8.01 -2.59 -4.41
CA VAL A 439 8.77 -3.55 -3.62
C VAL A 439 10.22 -3.49 -4.08
N THR A 440 11.15 -3.36 -3.14
CA THR A 440 12.58 -3.31 -3.44
C THR A 440 13.11 -4.73 -3.62
N ARG A 441 13.74 -4.99 -4.76
CA ARG A 441 14.38 -6.27 -5.03
C ARG A 441 15.86 -6.27 -4.70
N VAL A 442 16.41 -7.46 -4.55
CA VAL A 442 17.86 -7.63 -4.38
C VAL A 442 18.59 -6.99 -5.57
N GLY A 443 19.59 -6.15 -5.26
CA GLY A 443 20.38 -5.44 -6.26
C GLY A 443 19.87 -4.04 -6.65
N GLU A 444 18.67 -3.62 -6.25
CA GLU A 444 18.07 -2.33 -6.62
C GLU A 444 18.49 -1.15 -5.72
N PHE A 445 19.24 -1.40 -4.64
CA PHE A 445 19.58 -0.37 -3.65
C PHE A 445 20.21 0.89 -4.25
N GLU A 446 21.16 0.73 -5.16
CA GLU A 446 21.87 1.86 -5.77
C GLU A 446 20.97 2.67 -6.71
N ASP A 447 19.95 2.05 -7.30
CA ASP A 447 18.98 2.71 -8.16
C ASP A 447 18.01 3.61 -7.37
N LEU A 448 17.74 3.29 -6.10
CA LEU A 448 16.78 4.04 -5.26
C LEU A 448 17.13 5.51 -5.11
N ARG A 449 18.41 5.90 -5.14
CA ARG A 449 18.85 7.30 -5.09
C ARG A 449 18.35 8.14 -6.28
N HIS A 450 18.01 7.48 -7.40
CA HIS A 450 17.57 8.15 -8.62
C HIS A 450 16.05 8.27 -8.73
N VAL A 451 15.26 7.61 -7.87
CA VAL A 451 13.79 7.60 -7.98
C VAL A 451 13.19 9.01 -7.91
N ALA A 452 13.68 9.83 -6.98
CA ALA A 452 13.17 11.16 -6.72
C ALA A 452 13.90 12.28 -7.45
N THR A 453 15.12 12.04 -7.94
CA THR A 453 15.99 13.06 -8.55
C THR A 453 15.31 13.73 -9.75
N PRO A 454 15.17 15.05 -9.81
CA PRO A 454 14.65 15.75 -10.99
C PRO A 454 15.53 15.54 -12.22
N GLU A 455 14.92 15.55 -13.39
CA GLU A 455 15.58 15.52 -14.69
C GLU A 455 15.26 16.82 -15.44
N GLY A 456 16.13 17.81 -15.30
CA GLY A 456 15.92 19.11 -15.90
C GLY A 456 14.66 19.82 -15.36
N ARG A 457 13.63 19.93 -16.20
CA ARG A 457 12.35 20.56 -15.87
C ARG A 457 11.28 19.56 -15.38
N VAL A 458 11.64 18.27 -15.29
CA VAL A 458 10.73 17.19 -14.87
C VAL A 458 11.06 16.77 -13.46
N HIS A 459 10.09 16.89 -12.57
CA HIS A 459 10.13 16.44 -11.19
C HIS A 459 9.33 15.14 -11.05
N PHE A 460 9.67 14.28 -10.09
CA PHE A 460 9.03 12.98 -9.94
C PHE A 460 8.36 12.85 -8.57
N ALA A 461 7.15 12.33 -8.53
CA ALA A 461 6.44 12.02 -7.32
C ALA A 461 5.66 10.69 -7.47
N GLY A 462 5.12 10.18 -6.40
CA GLY A 462 4.50 8.87 -6.27
C GLY A 462 5.08 8.13 -5.06
N GLU A 463 4.38 7.13 -4.54
CA GLU A 463 4.88 6.36 -3.38
C GLU A 463 6.26 5.76 -3.65
N HIS A 464 6.53 5.38 -4.92
CA HIS A 464 7.79 4.82 -5.42
C HIS A 464 8.97 5.80 -5.37
N THR A 465 8.75 7.08 -5.12
CA THR A 465 9.79 8.12 -4.99
C THR A 465 9.90 8.65 -3.56
N SER A 466 9.43 7.91 -2.59
CA SER A 466 9.27 8.30 -1.20
C SER A 466 9.87 7.26 -0.25
N PRO A 467 10.29 7.66 0.96
CA PRO A 467 10.64 6.73 2.03
C PRO A 467 9.46 5.96 2.63
N TRP A 468 8.26 6.06 2.09
CA TRP A 468 7.07 5.26 2.44
C TRP A 468 6.49 4.58 1.19
N PRO A 469 7.22 3.62 0.56
CA PRO A 469 6.69 2.91 -0.60
C PRO A 469 5.44 2.10 -0.21
N GLY A 470 4.50 1.96 -1.13
CA GLY A 470 3.26 1.21 -0.89
C GLY A 470 2.17 1.95 -0.11
N TRP A 471 2.40 3.16 0.37
CA TRP A 471 1.49 3.85 1.28
C TRP A 471 0.97 5.19 0.73
N ILE A 472 -0.26 5.56 1.17
CA ILE A 472 -0.83 6.90 0.91
C ILE A 472 0.09 8.00 1.46
N GLN A 473 0.71 7.76 2.62
CA GLN A 473 1.70 8.64 3.24
C GLN A 473 2.82 8.99 2.28
N GLY A 474 3.39 8.00 1.59
CA GLY A 474 4.47 8.21 0.64
C GLY A 474 4.03 8.99 -0.59
N ALA A 475 2.82 8.75 -1.07
CA ALA A 475 2.26 9.51 -2.17
C ALA A 475 2.08 10.99 -1.80
N LEU A 476 1.51 11.30 -0.64
CA LEU A 476 1.37 12.68 -0.14
C LEU A 476 2.73 13.36 0.04
N HIS A 477 3.66 12.68 0.72
CA HIS A 477 5.01 13.20 0.98
C HIS A 477 5.75 13.56 -0.30
N SER A 478 5.78 12.64 -1.27
CA SER A 478 6.48 12.86 -2.55
C SER A 478 5.83 13.97 -3.38
N GLY A 479 4.50 14.07 -3.35
CA GLY A 479 3.78 15.15 -4.03
C GLY A 479 4.12 16.54 -3.47
N LEU A 480 4.15 16.66 -2.14
CA LEU A 480 4.53 17.92 -1.47
C LEU A 480 6.01 18.27 -1.70
N ARG A 481 6.92 17.29 -1.66
CA ARG A 481 8.34 17.49 -2.00
C ARG A 481 8.50 17.99 -3.42
N ALA A 482 7.88 17.35 -4.40
CA ALA A 482 7.99 17.77 -5.81
C ALA A 482 7.38 19.16 -6.03
N ALA A 483 6.31 19.52 -5.33
CA ALA A 483 5.76 20.88 -5.38
C ALA A 483 6.74 21.93 -4.83
N THR A 484 7.43 21.62 -3.73
CA THR A 484 8.47 22.47 -3.16
C THR A 484 9.64 22.64 -4.13
N GLU A 485 10.14 21.55 -4.70
CA GLU A 485 11.20 21.57 -5.71
C GLU A 485 10.83 22.48 -6.91
N VAL A 486 9.59 22.39 -7.40
CA VAL A 486 9.10 23.23 -8.51
C VAL A 486 9.04 24.70 -8.10
N ASN A 487 8.58 25.02 -6.90
CA ASN A 487 8.48 26.40 -6.41
C ASN A 487 9.86 27.03 -6.21
N GLU A 488 10.85 26.26 -5.74
CA GLU A 488 12.22 26.72 -5.46
C GLU A 488 13.13 26.69 -6.71
N ALA A 489 12.78 25.92 -7.74
CA ALA A 489 13.57 25.86 -8.97
C ALA A 489 13.61 27.23 -9.65
N GLY A 490 14.78 27.79 -9.84
CA GLY A 490 15.03 29.10 -10.45
C GLY A 490 14.50 29.24 -11.89
#